data_53bba7162dbfc6026d802a972ef4ec94
#
_entry.id   53bba7162dbfc6026d802a972ef4ec94
#
_cell.length_a   1.000
_cell.length_b   1.000
_cell.length_c   1.000
_cell.angle_alpha   90.00
_cell.angle_beta   90.00
_cell.angle_gamma   90.00
#
_symmetry.space_group_name_H-M   'P 1'
#
loop_
_entity.id
_entity.type
_entity.pdbx_description
1 polymer ?
#
loop_
_entity_poly.entity_id
_entity_poly.type
_entity_poly.pdbx_seq_one_letter_code
_entity_poly.pdbx_strand_id
1 'polypeptide(L)'
;PVTLRTLDVGADKQLPYMPISEENPCLGWRGIRITLDQPEIFLIQVRAMLRANAATGNLNILLPMVTSLDEVDEARRLIERAGREVEEMIGYEIPKPRIGIMLEVPSMVFMLPHLAKRVDFISVGTNDLTQYILAVDRNNTRVANIYDSLHPAMLRALAMIAREAEIHGIDLRLCGEMAGDPMCVAILIGLGYRHLSMNGRSVARAKYLLRRIDYADTWFGNFVT
;
A
#
# COMPACT_ATOMS: atom_id res chain seq x y z
N PRO A 1 -7.03 6.20 13.99
CA PRO A 1 -5.93 5.33 13.62
C PRO A 1 -4.90 6.08 12.77
N VAL A 2 -3.63 5.71 12.93
CA VAL A 2 -2.50 6.23 12.16
C VAL A 2 -1.85 5.05 11.43
N THR A 3 -1.63 5.18 10.11
CA THR A 3 -0.94 4.16 9.33
C THR A 3 0.47 4.64 9.02
N LEU A 4 1.47 3.88 9.49
CA LEU A 4 2.87 4.11 9.22
C LEU A 4 3.38 3.05 8.26
N ARG A 5 3.98 3.49 7.14
CA ARG A 5 4.63 2.60 6.20
C ARG A 5 6.06 2.32 6.66
N THR A 6 6.48 1.07 6.59
CA THR A 6 7.89 0.72 6.78
C THR A 6 8.73 1.25 5.63
N LEU A 7 10.04 1.23 5.80
CA LEU A 7 10.99 1.84 4.86
C LEU A 7 10.71 1.41 3.41
N ASP A 8 10.50 2.39 2.53
CA ASP A 8 10.36 2.19 1.08
C ASP A 8 11.40 3.04 0.35
N VAL A 9 12.63 2.60 0.44
CA VAL A 9 13.79 3.17 -0.27
C VAL A 9 14.34 2.14 -1.25
N GLY A 10 15.08 2.61 -2.23
CA GLY A 10 15.72 1.82 -3.26
C GLY A 10 16.63 2.73 -4.09
N ALA A 11 17.20 2.22 -5.16
CA ALA A 11 18.07 3.01 -6.03
C ALA A 11 17.35 4.19 -6.72
N ASP A 12 16.03 4.13 -6.81
CA ASP A 12 15.16 5.23 -7.29
C ASP A 12 14.87 6.30 -6.23
N LYS A 13 15.08 5.98 -4.94
CA LYS A 13 14.83 6.85 -3.79
C LYS A 13 15.97 6.71 -2.79
N GLN A 14 17.16 7.14 -3.19
CA GLN A 14 18.39 6.94 -2.43
C GLN A 14 18.41 7.72 -1.13
N LEU A 15 18.99 7.10 -0.11
CA LEU A 15 19.38 7.76 1.13
C LEU A 15 20.87 8.10 1.07
N PRO A 16 21.30 9.30 1.53
CA PRO A 16 22.71 9.71 1.45
C PRO A 16 23.68 8.76 2.17
N TYR A 17 23.19 8.07 3.20
CA TYR A 17 23.96 7.11 4.01
C TYR A 17 23.79 5.66 3.58
N MET A 18 22.97 5.39 2.55
CA MET A 18 22.72 4.06 2.00
C MET A 18 22.63 4.14 0.46
N PRO A 19 23.75 4.39 -0.22
CA PRO A 19 23.75 4.46 -1.68
C PRO A 19 23.51 3.08 -2.27
N ILE A 20 22.49 2.97 -3.12
CA ILE A 20 22.15 1.75 -3.86
C ILE A 20 22.30 2.07 -5.35
N SER A 21 23.02 1.24 -6.10
CA SER A 21 23.18 1.39 -7.54
C SER A 21 22.75 0.10 -8.24
N GLU A 22 21.74 0.19 -9.07
CA GLU A 22 21.13 -0.94 -9.80
C GLU A 22 20.75 -0.48 -11.22
N GLU A 23 20.74 -1.41 -12.17
CA GLU A 23 20.33 -1.13 -13.54
C GLU A 23 18.81 -0.90 -13.65
N ASN A 24 18.01 -1.60 -12.82
CA ASN A 24 16.55 -1.52 -12.80
C ASN A 24 16.03 -1.20 -11.38
N PRO A 25 16.19 0.03 -10.89
CA PRO A 25 15.87 0.40 -9.50
C PRO A 25 14.46 0.04 -9.04
N CYS A 26 13.47 0.21 -9.91
CA CYS A 26 12.07 -0.08 -9.57
C CYS A 26 11.78 -1.59 -9.41
N LEU A 27 12.61 -2.46 -9.99
CA LEU A 27 12.49 -3.92 -9.94
C LEU A 27 13.50 -4.56 -8.98
N GLY A 28 14.38 -3.77 -8.40
CA GLY A 28 15.54 -4.23 -7.64
C GLY A 28 15.32 -4.35 -6.12
N TRP A 29 16.36 -4.05 -5.39
CA TRP A 29 16.43 -4.12 -3.94
C TRP A 29 15.80 -2.88 -3.32
N ARG A 30 14.52 -2.97 -2.96
CA ARG A 30 13.74 -1.87 -2.39
C ARG A 30 12.64 -2.37 -1.44
N GLY A 31 12.14 -1.47 -0.61
CA GLY A 31 11.01 -1.72 0.28
C GLY A 31 11.23 -2.91 1.20
N ILE A 32 10.27 -3.84 1.23
CA ILE A 32 10.33 -5.04 2.08
C ILE A 32 11.56 -5.91 1.78
N ARG A 33 12.06 -5.93 0.55
CA ARG A 33 13.25 -6.72 0.18
C ARG A 33 14.47 -6.28 0.96
N ILE A 34 14.66 -4.96 1.13
CA ILE A 34 15.73 -4.39 1.97
C ILE A 34 15.51 -4.77 3.42
N THR A 35 14.29 -4.59 3.91
CA THR A 35 14.00 -4.76 5.34
C THR A 35 14.04 -6.22 5.80
N LEU A 36 13.79 -7.18 4.91
CA LEU A 36 13.95 -8.60 5.21
C LEU A 36 15.41 -9.08 5.07
N ASP A 37 16.15 -8.52 4.10
CA ASP A 37 17.58 -8.78 3.93
C ASP A 37 18.43 -8.16 5.05
N GLN A 38 17.98 -6.99 5.56
CA GLN A 38 18.61 -6.25 6.65
C GLN A 38 17.66 -6.12 7.86
N PRO A 39 17.33 -7.22 8.56
CA PRO A 39 16.26 -7.25 9.56
C PRO A 39 16.50 -6.30 10.74
N GLU A 40 17.74 -5.94 11.05
CA GLU A 40 18.02 -4.98 12.11
C GLU A 40 17.50 -3.57 11.78
N ILE A 41 17.56 -3.15 10.52
CA ILE A 41 16.96 -1.86 10.09
C ILE A 41 15.45 -1.89 10.32
N PHE A 42 14.80 -2.98 9.92
CA PHE A 42 13.36 -3.19 10.12
C PHE A 42 12.99 -3.17 11.60
N LEU A 43 13.72 -3.90 12.44
CA LEU A 43 13.48 -3.99 13.87
C LEU A 43 13.65 -2.64 14.58
N ILE A 44 14.64 -1.82 14.20
CA ILE A 44 14.81 -0.47 14.76
C ILE A 44 13.56 0.37 14.45
N GLN A 45 13.09 0.38 13.22
CA GLN A 45 11.92 1.15 12.83
C GLN A 45 10.66 0.65 13.54
N VAL A 46 10.43 -0.66 13.55
CA VAL A 46 9.23 -1.26 14.14
C VAL A 46 9.20 -1.05 15.65
N ARG A 47 10.33 -1.21 16.36
CA ARG A 47 10.42 -0.91 17.80
C ARG A 47 10.03 0.55 18.10
N ALA A 48 10.51 1.51 17.28
CA ALA A 48 10.14 2.92 17.44
C ALA A 48 8.63 3.13 17.24
N MET A 49 8.03 2.51 16.22
CA MET A 49 6.59 2.55 15.96
C MET A 49 5.79 1.96 17.13
N LEU A 50 6.20 0.80 17.64
CA LEU A 50 5.53 0.11 18.74
C LEU A 50 5.64 0.87 20.07
N ARG A 51 6.80 1.48 20.35
CA ARG A 51 6.96 2.37 21.52
C ARG A 51 6.01 3.57 21.47
N ALA A 52 5.85 4.18 20.29
CA ALA A 52 4.87 5.25 20.11
C ALA A 52 3.43 4.74 20.30
N ASN A 53 3.14 3.52 19.84
CA ASN A 53 1.84 2.88 19.97
C ASN A 53 1.48 2.53 21.41
N ALA A 54 2.45 2.28 22.27
CA ALA A 54 2.24 2.00 23.69
C ALA A 54 1.38 3.07 24.40
N ALA A 55 1.57 4.34 23.99
CA ALA A 55 0.82 5.47 24.56
C ALA A 55 -0.51 5.77 23.81
N THR A 56 -0.64 5.37 22.55
CA THR A 56 -1.75 5.82 21.67
C THR A 56 -2.72 4.72 21.27
N GLY A 57 -2.28 3.47 21.16
CA GLY A 57 -3.10 2.32 20.81
C GLY A 57 -3.79 2.40 19.43
N ASN A 58 -3.27 3.21 18.50
CA ASN A 58 -3.95 3.52 17.25
C ASN A 58 -3.12 3.26 15.98
N LEU A 59 -2.02 2.52 16.11
CA LEU A 59 -1.07 2.22 15.04
C LEU A 59 -1.58 1.15 14.08
N ASN A 60 -1.44 1.41 12.78
CA ASN A 60 -1.41 0.41 11.72
C ASN A 60 0.00 0.43 11.08
N ILE A 61 0.54 -0.74 10.76
CA ILE A 61 1.81 -0.91 10.04
C ILE A 61 1.50 -1.33 8.61
N LEU A 62 2.10 -0.65 7.63
CA LEU A 62 1.93 -0.91 6.20
C LEU A 62 3.25 -1.37 5.59
N LEU A 63 3.26 -2.57 4.99
CA LEU A 63 4.43 -3.18 4.37
C LEU A 63 4.45 -2.88 2.86
N PRO A 64 5.47 -2.18 2.32
CA PRO A 64 5.56 -1.86 0.91
C PRO A 64 6.19 -2.99 0.08
N MET A 65 5.95 -3.01 -1.23
CA MET A 65 6.64 -3.85 -2.23
C MET A 65 6.56 -5.36 -2.00
N VAL A 66 5.49 -5.83 -1.37
CA VAL A 66 5.28 -7.26 -1.10
C VAL A 66 5.02 -8.01 -2.41
N THR A 67 5.75 -9.13 -2.61
CA THR A 67 5.66 -9.98 -3.81
C THR A 67 5.19 -11.40 -3.51
N SER A 68 5.28 -11.85 -2.25
CA SER A 68 4.92 -13.20 -1.82
C SER A 68 4.28 -13.22 -0.44
N LEU A 69 3.62 -14.33 -0.12
CA LEU A 69 3.03 -14.56 1.20
C LEU A 69 4.11 -14.80 2.27
N ASP A 70 5.23 -15.40 1.88
CA ASP A 70 6.35 -15.69 2.79
C ASP A 70 6.98 -14.40 3.31
N GLU A 71 7.06 -13.35 2.48
CA GLU A 71 7.52 -12.02 2.93
C GLU A 71 6.58 -11.43 3.99
N VAL A 72 5.27 -11.62 3.85
CA VAL A 72 4.29 -11.19 4.85
C VAL A 72 4.47 -11.96 6.15
N ASP A 73 4.59 -13.28 6.07
CA ASP A 73 4.73 -14.15 7.25
C ASP A 73 6.03 -13.82 8.01
N GLU A 74 7.15 -13.60 7.30
CA GLU A 74 8.43 -13.22 7.92
C GLU A 74 8.36 -11.80 8.53
N ALA A 75 7.79 -10.82 7.84
CA ALA A 75 7.62 -9.48 8.40
C ALA A 75 6.77 -9.50 9.69
N ARG A 76 5.69 -10.30 9.73
CA ARG A 76 4.86 -10.49 10.93
C ARG A 76 5.67 -11.07 12.08
N ARG A 77 6.48 -12.11 11.82
CA ARG A 77 7.37 -12.71 12.81
C ARG A 77 8.33 -11.69 13.42
N LEU A 78 8.91 -10.82 12.59
CA LEU A 78 9.80 -9.75 13.05
C LEU A 78 9.05 -8.67 13.86
N ILE A 79 7.83 -8.29 13.45
CA ILE A 79 6.98 -7.36 14.20
C ILE A 79 6.63 -7.92 15.57
N GLU A 80 6.27 -9.21 15.65
CA GLU A 80 5.99 -9.87 16.92
C GLU A 80 7.22 -9.95 17.82
N ARG A 81 8.41 -10.23 17.26
CA ARG A 81 9.67 -10.15 17.99
C ARG A 81 9.91 -8.76 18.56
N ALA A 82 9.78 -7.73 17.73
CA ALA A 82 9.94 -6.35 18.17
C ALA A 82 8.93 -5.97 19.27
N GLY A 83 7.70 -6.50 19.20
CA GLY A 83 6.67 -6.31 20.23
C GLY A 83 7.12 -6.84 21.59
N ARG A 84 7.56 -8.10 21.65
CA ARG A 84 8.08 -8.71 22.88
C ARG A 84 9.26 -7.92 23.46
N GLU A 85 10.22 -7.53 22.62
CA GLU A 85 11.37 -6.74 23.04
C GLU A 85 10.99 -5.36 23.62
N VAL A 86 9.95 -4.72 23.05
CA VAL A 86 9.43 -3.44 23.57
C VAL A 86 8.69 -3.65 24.89
N GLU A 87 7.82 -4.68 25.00
CA GLU A 87 7.09 -5.02 26.22
C GLU A 87 8.05 -5.34 27.39
N GLU A 88 9.10 -6.11 27.15
CA GLU A 88 10.15 -6.38 28.13
C GLU A 88 10.85 -5.09 28.59
N MET A 89 11.11 -4.16 27.66
CA MET A 89 11.79 -2.89 27.98
C MET A 89 10.92 -1.95 28.83
N ILE A 90 9.60 -1.88 28.55
CA ILE A 90 8.68 -0.95 29.21
C ILE A 90 7.96 -1.55 30.42
N GLY A 91 7.95 -2.89 30.54
CA GLY A 91 7.39 -3.62 31.67
C GLY A 91 5.87 -3.84 31.65
N TYR A 92 5.20 -3.61 30.50
CA TYR A 92 3.78 -3.88 30.32
C TYR A 92 3.43 -4.21 28.86
N GLU A 93 2.29 -4.87 28.63
CA GLU A 93 1.77 -5.22 27.31
C GLU A 93 1.38 -3.99 26.50
N ILE A 94 1.69 -4.00 25.20
CA ILE A 94 1.32 -2.93 24.28
C ILE A 94 0.14 -3.34 23.37
N PRO A 95 -0.69 -2.38 22.95
CA PRO A 95 -1.73 -2.64 21.96
C PRO A 95 -1.12 -3.19 20.67
N LYS A 96 -1.64 -4.33 20.18
CA LYS A 96 -1.16 -4.91 18.92
C LYS A 96 -1.55 -4.02 17.75
N PRO A 97 -0.61 -3.64 16.87
CA PRO A 97 -0.94 -2.88 15.68
C PRO A 97 -1.67 -3.77 14.68
N ARG A 98 -2.54 -3.17 13.87
CA ARG A 98 -3.03 -3.82 12.66
C ARG A 98 -1.92 -3.82 11.62
N ILE A 99 -1.78 -4.93 10.89
CA ILE A 99 -0.75 -5.10 9.85
C ILE A 99 -1.42 -5.19 8.49
N GLY A 100 -0.97 -4.37 7.55
CA GLY A 100 -1.44 -4.40 6.17
C GLY A 100 -0.29 -4.36 5.18
N ILE A 101 -0.61 -4.63 3.93
CA ILE A 101 0.35 -4.51 2.82
C ILE A 101 -0.04 -3.38 1.88
N MET A 102 0.97 -2.79 1.23
CA MET A 102 0.76 -2.01 0.03
C MET A 102 0.64 -2.98 -1.16
N LEU A 103 -0.57 -3.06 -1.71
CA LEU A 103 -0.84 -3.88 -2.89
C LEU A 103 -0.43 -3.09 -4.13
N GLU A 104 0.80 -3.24 -4.53
CA GLU A 104 1.40 -2.48 -5.63
C GLU A 104 2.21 -3.35 -6.60
N VAL A 105 2.42 -4.62 -6.25
CA VAL A 105 3.05 -5.60 -7.13
C VAL A 105 1.98 -6.53 -7.70
N PRO A 106 1.89 -6.71 -9.03
CA PRO A 106 0.82 -7.48 -9.68
C PRO A 106 0.66 -8.93 -9.19
N SER A 107 1.75 -9.60 -8.77
CA SER A 107 1.68 -10.96 -8.23
C SER A 107 0.70 -11.07 -7.06
N MET A 108 0.65 -10.07 -6.18
CA MET A 108 -0.20 -10.10 -4.99
C MET A 108 -1.68 -9.82 -5.28
N VAL A 109 -2.00 -9.25 -6.46
CA VAL A 109 -3.39 -9.11 -6.92
C VAL A 109 -4.05 -10.48 -7.08
N PHE A 110 -3.29 -11.47 -7.56
CA PHE A 110 -3.77 -12.84 -7.73
C PHE A 110 -3.77 -13.67 -6.43
N MET A 111 -3.15 -13.14 -5.36
CA MET A 111 -3.02 -13.84 -4.08
C MET A 111 -3.98 -13.32 -2.99
N LEU A 112 -4.93 -12.45 -3.34
CA LEU A 112 -5.88 -11.84 -2.41
C LEU A 112 -6.61 -12.82 -1.48
N PRO A 113 -7.13 -13.97 -1.96
CA PRO A 113 -7.80 -14.96 -1.08
C PRO A 113 -6.89 -15.50 0.02
N HIS A 114 -5.58 -15.60 -0.25
CA HIS A 114 -4.59 -16.09 0.70
C HIS A 114 -4.10 -14.97 1.63
N LEU A 115 -4.03 -13.74 1.12
CA LEU A 115 -3.69 -12.53 1.90
C LEU A 115 -4.71 -12.24 2.99
N ALA A 116 -6.00 -12.44 2.71
CA ALA A 116 -7.09 -12.18 3.66
C ALA A 116 -6.90 -12.85 5.03
N LYS A 117 -6.14 -13.94 5.07
CA LYS A 117 -5.84 -14.68 6.30
C LYS A 117 -4.61 -14.16 7.05
N ARG A 118 -3.85 -13.24 6.44
CA ARG A 118 -2.53 -12.80 6.91
C ARG A 118 -2.46 -11.33 7.26
N VAL A 119 -3.36 -10.52 6.72
CA VAL A 119 -3.33 -9.06 6.89
C VAL A 119 -4.67 -8.53 7.36
N ASP A 120 -4.65 -7.43 8.11
CA ASP A 120 -5.84 -6.78 8.63
C ASP A 120 -6.43 -5.78 7.65
N PHE A 121 -5.65 -5.31 6.69
CA PHE A 121 -6.06 -4.38 5.63
C PHE A 121 -5.10 -4.40 4.44
N ILE A 122 -5.58 -3.87 3.33
CA ILE A 122 -4.79 -3.67 2.11
C ILE A 122 -4.90 -2.21 1.69
N SER A 123 -3.78 -1.60 1.31
CA SER A 123 -3.75 -0.28 0.67
C SER A 123 -3.20 -0.41 -0.74
N VAL A 124 -4.02 -0.16 -1.76
CA VAL A 124 -3.58 -0.24 -3.16
C VAL A 124 -2.66 0.93 -3.48
N GLY A 125 -1.42 0.63 -3.85
CA GLY A 125 -0.41 1.59 -4.30
C GLY A 125 -0.51 1.80 -5.81
N THR A 126 -1.41 2.70 -6.24
CA THR A 126 -1.76 2.84 -7.67
C THR A 126 -0.61 3.26 -8.55
N ASN A 127 0.35 4.02 -8.03
CA ASN A 127 1.47 4.51 -8.83
C ASN A 127 2.38 3.37 -9.30
N ASP A 128 2.84 2.54 -8.36
CA ASP A 128 3.72 1.41 -8.67
C ASP A 128 2.94 0.28 -9.34
N LEU A 129 1.69 0.02 -8.94
CA LEU A 129 0.84 -0.97 -9.59
C LEU A 129 0.62 -0.65 -11.08
N THR A 130 0.34 0.60 -11.44
CA THR A 130 0.20 1.04 -12.83
C THR A 130 1.53 0.84 -13.59
N GLN A 131 2.65 1.26 -13.00
CA GLN A 131 3.97 1.10 -13.57
C GLN A 131 4.29 -0.36 -13.90
N TYR A 132 3.99 -1.29 -12.99
CA TYR A 132 4.28 -2.71 -13.18
C TYR A 132 3.28 -3.42 -14.11
N ILE A 133 2.01 -3.06 -14.08
CA ILE A 133 1.01 -3.62 -15.02
C ILE A 133 1.33 -3.21 -16.46
N LEU A 134 1.75 -1.96 -16.67
CA LEU A 134 2.08 -1.45 -18.01
C LEU A 134 3.54 -1.67 -18.40
N ALA A 135 4.39 -2.16 -17.48
CA ALA A 135 5.83 -2.31 -17.66
C ALA A 135 6.51 -1.00 -18.11
N VAL A 136 6.12 0.13 -17.53
CA VAL A 136 6.57 1.48 -17.90
C VAL A 136 7.18 2.18 -16.70
N ASP A 137 8.42 2.61 -16.80
CA ASP A 137 9.04 3.50 -15.82
C ASP A 137 8.49 4.93 -15.96
N ARG A 138 7.67 5.35 -15.00
CA ARG A 138 7.07 6.70 -14.97
C ARG A 138 8.09 7.83 -14.84
N ASN A 139 9.32 7.54 -14.40
CA ASN A 139 10.39 8.51 -14.27
C ASN A 139 11.22 8.65 -15.55
N ASN A 140 11.09 7.72 -16.50
CA ASN A 140 11.78 7.78 -17.79
C ASN A 140 10.99 8.64 -18.79
N THR A 141 11.49 9.82 -19.08
CA THR A 141 10.83 10.83 -19.93
C THR A 141 10.50 10.35 -21.35
N ARG A 142 11.17 9.31 -21.84
CA ARG A 142 10.93 8.76 -23.19
C ARG A 142 9.70 7.87 -23.26
N VAL A 143 9.32 7.25 -22.16
CA VAL A 143 8.21 6.28 -22.10
C VAL A 143 7.12 6.68 -21.12
N ALA A 144 7.32 7.73 -20.31
CA ALA A 144 6.34 8.21 -19.33
C ALA A 144 4.98 8.57 -19.92
N ASN A 145 4.92 8.88 -21.23
CA ASN A 145 3.67 9.12 -21.95
C ASN A 145 2.80 7.86 -22.13
N ILE A 146 3.36 6.68 -21.94
CA ILE A 146 2.62 5.39 -21.95
C ILE A 146 1.98 5.11 -20.58
N TYR A 147 2.51 5.73 -19.52
CA TYR A 147 1.96 5.60 -18.18
C TYR A 147 0.58 6.27 -18.11
N ASP A 148 -0.45 5.44 -17.96
CA ASP A 148 -1.84 5.88 -17.86
C ASP A 148 -2.53 5.17 -16.70
N SER A 149 -2.85 5.89 -15.63
CA SER A 149 -3.55 5.37 -14.47
C SER A 149 -5.01 4.98 -14.76
N LEU A 150 -5.59 5.48 -15.86
CA LEU A 150 -6.93 5.13 -16.34
C LEU A 150 -6.90 4.05 -17.44
N HIS A 151 -5.74 3.46 -17.71
CA HIS A 151 -5.62 2.39 -18.70
C HIS A 151 -6.60 1.24 -18.36
N PRO A 152 -7.30 0.66 -19.36
CA PRO A 152 -8.30 -0.40 -19.13
C PRO A 152 -7.78 -1.58 -18.31
N ALA A 153 -6.51 -1.99 -18.49
CA ALA A 153 -5.89 -3.04 -17.68
C ALA A 153 -5.81 -2.66 -16.20
N MET A 154 -5.49 -1.40 -15.90
CA MET A 154 -5.42 -0.91 -14.51
C MET A 154 -6.82 -0.85 -13.88
N LEU A 155 -7.80 -0.34 -14.62
CA LEU A 155 -9.20 -0.29 -14.13
C LEU A 155 -9.76 -1.71 -13.87
N ARG A 156 -9.44 -2.68 -14.73
CA ARG A 156 -9.82 -4.09 -14.49
C ARG A 156 -9.13 -4.67 -13.27
N ALA A 157 -7.85 -4.38 -13.07
CA ALA A 157 -7.13 -4.82 -11.86
C ALA A 157 -7.77 -4.23 -10.60
N LEU A 158 -8.09 -2.92 -10.60
CA LEU A 158 -8.76 -2.25 -9.48
C LEU A 158 -10.15 -2.86 -9.20
N ALA A 159 -10.94 -3.15 -10.23
CA ALA A 159 -12.24 -3.79 -10.07
C ALA A 159 -12.12 -5.22 -9.49
N MET A 160 -11.14 -6.00 -9.96
CA MET A 160 -10.85 -7.33 -9.42
C MET A 160 -10.43 -7.25 -7.95
N ILE A 161 -9.54 -6.32 -7.59
CA ILE A 161 -9.11 -6.11 -6.21
C ILE A 161 -10.30 -5.75 -5.32
N ALA A 162 -11.17 -4.84 -5.74
CA ALA A 162 -12.33 -4.42 -4.96
C ALA A 162 -13.30 -5.60 -4.72
N ARG A 163 -13.58 -6.38 -5.77
CA ARG A 163 -14.43 -7.57 -5.70
C ARG A 163 -13.87 -8.63 -4.75
N GLU A 164 -12.58 -8.97 -4.89
CA GLU A 164 -11.93 -9.97 -4.04
C GLU A 164 -11.87 -9.50 -2.58
N ALA A 165 -11.61 -8.21 -2.36
CA ALA A 165 -11.61 -7.63 -1.02
C ALA A 165 -13.00 -7.73 -0.36
N GLU A 166 -14.08 -7.48 -1.10
CA GLU A 166 -15.46 -7.64 -0.63
C GLU A 166 -15.78 -9.10 -0.29
N ILE A 167 -15.48 -10.04 -1.19
CA ILE A 167 -15.72 -11.49 -0.99
C ILE A 167 -15.01 -12.00 0.27
N HIS A 168 -13.79 -11.54 0.52
CA HIS A 168 -12.96 -12.02 1.62
C HIS A 168 -12.99 -11.12 2.87
N GLY A 169 -13.81 -10.05 2.87
CA GLY A 169 -13.97 -9.15 4.02
C GLY A 169 -12.71 -8.36 4.37
N ILE A 170 -11.88 -8.01 3.38
CA ILE A 170 -10.62 -7.26 3.58
C ILE A 170 -10.94 -5.77 3.69
N ASP A 171 -10.40 -5.09 4.72
CA ASP A 171 -10.43 -3.62 4.82
C ASP A 171 -9.59 -3.02 3.67
N LEU A 172 -10.26 -2.57 2.62
CA LEU A 172 -9.65 -2.08 1.39
C LEU A 172 -9.48 -0.56 1.43
N ARG A 173 -8.24 -0.13 1.22
CA ARG A 173 -7.84 1.27 1.11
C ARG A 173 -7.09 1.48 -0.19
N LEU A 174 -6.97 2.73 -0.62
CA LEU A 174 -6.20 3.09 -1.80
C LEU A 174 -5.39 4.36 -1.55
N CYS A 175 -4.18 4.37 -2.06
CA CYS A 175 -3.28 5.52 -2.04
C CYS A 175 -2.66 5.73 -3.44
N GLY A 176 -1.80 6.72 -3.56
CA GLY A 176 -1.24 7.14 -4.83
C GLY A 176 -1.97 8.36 -5.40
N GLU A 177 -1.55 8.79 -6.57
CA GLU A 177 -2.04 10.04 -7.16
C GLU A 177 -3.51 9.97 -7.56
N MET A 178 -3.99 8.80 -7.99
CA MET A 178 -5.39 8.57 -8.32
C MET A 178 -6.34 8.92 -7.17
N ALA A 179 -5.92 8.70 -5.92
CA ALA A 179 -6.75 9.02 -4.74
C ALA A 179 -7.10 10.50 -4.63
N GLY A 180 -6.27 11.40 -5.17
CA GLY A 180 -6.46 12.85 -5.12
C GLY A 180 -6.95 13.49 -6.42
N ASP A 181 -7.02 12.73 -7.51
CA ASP A 181 -7.52 13.21 -8.81
C ASP A 181 -9.05 13.13 -8.86
N PRO A 182 -9.76 14.22 -9.16
CA PRO A 182 -11.23 14.25 -9.17
C PRO A 182 -11.89 13.26 -10.13
N MET A 183 -11.33 13.03 -11.31
CA MET A 183 -11.87 12.05 -12.27
C MET A 183 -11.68 10.63 -11.73
N CYS A 184 -10.47 10.33 -11.23
CA CYS A 184 -10.17 9.04 -10.65
C CYS A 184 -11.02 8.76 -9.40
N VAL A 185 -11.26 9.75 -8.54
CA VAL A 185 -12.09 9.59 -7.32
C VAL A 185 -13.50 9.11 -7.68
N ALA A 186 -14.14 9.67 -8.70
CA ALA A 186 -15.48 9.22 -9.13
C ALA A 186 -15.48 7.74 -9.56
N ILE A 187 -14.48 7.36 -10.37
CA ILE A 187 -14.30 5.97 -10.83
C ILE A 187 -14.05 5.03 -9.65
N LEU A 188 -13.16 5.39 -8.74
CA LEU A 188 -12.81 4.59 -7.57
C LEU A 188 -14.02 4.34 -6.65
N ILE A 189 -14.85 5.36 -6.43
CA ILE A 189 -16.10 5.22 -5.67
C ILE A 189 -17.06 4.26 -6.38
N GLY A 190 -17.20 4.35 -7.70
CA GLY A 190 -18.00 3.44 -8.51
C GLY A 190 -17.49 1.99 -8.45
N LEU A 191 -16.19 1.79 -8.38
CA LEU A 191 -15.56 0.47 -8.21
C LEU A 191 -15.65 -0.10 -6.77
N GLY A 192 -16.20 0.66 -5.81
CA GLY A 192 -16.39 0.18 -4.45
C GLY A 192 -15.34 0.63 -3.43
N TYR A 193 -14.35 1.43 -3.81
CA TYR A 193 -13.38 1.98 -2.86
C TYR A 193 -14.04 3.01 -1.95
N ARG A 194 -13.76 2.94 -0.64
CA ARG A 194 -14.35 3.84 0.37
C ARG A 194 -13.30 4.61 1.19
N HIS A 195 -12.06 4.12 1.22
CA HIS A 195 -10.95 4.72 1.95
C HIS A 195 -9.86 5.18 0.98
N LEU A 196 -9.81 6.48 0.74
CA LEU A 196 -8.86 7.11 -0.17
C LEU A 196 -7.85 7.95 0.62
N SER A 197 -6.57 7.63 0.50
CA SER A 197 -5.46 8.38 1.12
C SER A 197 -4.84 9.33 0.10
N MET A 198 -4.88 10.61 0.40
CA MET A 198 -4.40 11.68 -0.48
C MET A 198 -3.69 12.77 0.32
N ASN A 199 -2.96 13.64 -0.39
CA ASN A 199 -2.40 14.83 0.26
C ASN A 199 -3.51 15.78 0.78
N GLY A 200 -3.23 16.54 1.82
CA GLY A 200 -4.23 17.40 2.47
C GLY A 200 -4.86 18.44 1.55
N ARG A 201 -4.15 18.90 0.51
CA ARG A 201 -4.67 19.87 -0.47
C ARG A 201 -5.77 19.28 -1.35
N SER A 202 -5.69 17.98 -1.64
CA SER A 202 -6.69 17.27 -2.47
C SER A 202 -7.99 16.97 -1.70
N VAL A 203 -7.95 16.88 -0.37
CA VAL A 203 -9.11 16.45 0.46
C VAL A 203 -10.33 17.34 0.24
N ALA A 204 -10.16 18.67 0.28
CA ALA A 204 -11.29 19.59 0.10
C ALA A 204 -11.93 19.45 -1.28
N ARG A 205 -11.11 19.27 -2.32
CA ARG A 205 -11.56 19.10 -3.70
C ARG A 205 -12.30 17.76 -3.91
N ALA A 206 -11.76 16.68 -3.37
CA ALA A 206 -12.41 15.37 -3.39
C ALA A 206 -13.77 15.40 -2.67
N LYS A 207 -13.84 16.00 -1.46
CA LYS A 207 -15.10 16.17 -0.72
C LYS A 207 -16.14 17.02 -1.49
N TYR A 208 -15.69 18.07 -2.18
CA TYR A 208 -16.57 18.91 -2.99
C TYR A 208 -17.20 18.12 -4.13
N LEU A 209 -16.40 17.29 -4.82
CA LEU A 209 -16.88 16.40 -5.88
C LEU A 209 -17.89 15.39 -5.33
N LEU A 210 -17.51 14.64 -4.28
CA LEU A 210 -18.31 13.55 -3.71
C LEU A 210 -19.70 14.01 -3.22
N ARG A 211 -19.86 15.28 -2.88
CA ARG A 211 -21.16 15.84 -2.50
C ARG A 211 -22.07 16.16 -3.71
N ARG A 212 -21.59 16.05 -4.93
CA ARG A 212 -22.27 16.44 -6.16
C ARG A 212 -22.52 15.31 -7.14
N ILE A 213 -21.85 14.19 -6.95
CA ILE A 213 -22.06 12.99 -7.78
C ILE A 213 -23.09 12.09 -7.10
N ASP A 214 -23.98 11.53 -7.88
CA ASP A 214 -24.80 10.40 -7.44
C ASP A 214 -23.98 9.11 -7.55
N TYR A 215 -24.07 8.26 -6.53
CA TYR A 215 -23.38 6.96 -6.56
C TYR A 215 -23.85 6.10 -7.73
N ALA A 216 -25.15 6.16 -8.06
CA ALA A 216 -25.72 5.44 -9.20
C ALA A 216 -25.06 5.85 -10.54
N ASP A 217 -24.65 7.12 -10.68
CA ASP A 217 -23.97 7.62 -11.89
C ASP A 217 -22.49 7.19 -11.96
N THR A 218 -21.93 6.70 -10.86
CA THR A 218 -20.52 6.24 -10.81
C THR A 218 -20.38 4.73 -11.04
N TRP A 219 -21.48 4.00 -11.24
CA TRP A 219 -21.45 2.56 -11.37
C TRP A 219 -21.00 2.13 -12.79
N PHE A 220 -19.80 1.57 -12.86
CA PHE A 220 -19.17 1.11 -14.11
C PHE A 220 -19.33 -0.42 -14.34
N GLY A 221 -20.45 -1.02 -13.91
CA GLY A 221 -20.67 -2.46 -13.97
C GLY A 221 -20.48 -3.14 -15.34
N ASN A 222 -20.50 -2.36 -16.43
CA ASN A 222 -20.31 -2.88 -17.78
C ASN A 222 -18.85 -2.79 -18.29
N PHE A 223 -17.92 -2.24 -17.54
CA PHE A 223 -16.51 -2.15 -17.95
C PHE A 223 -15.67 -3.36 -17.50
N VAL A 224 -16.26 -4.30 -16.75
CA VAL A 224 -15.55 -5.40 -16.09
C VAL A 224 -15.94 -6.78 -16.61
N THR A 225 -16.91 -6.85 -17.53
CA THR A 225 -17.30 -8.09 -18.22
C THR A 225 -16.43 -8.37 -19.44
#